data_565b7a97af028f9ea0128b64101bb547
#
_entry.id   565b7a97af028f9ea0128b64101bb547
#
_cell.length_a   1.000
_cell.length_b   1.000
_cell.length_c   1.000
_cell.angle_alpha   90.00
_cell.angle_beta   90.00
_cell.angle_gamma   90.00
#
_symmetry.space_group_name_H-M   'P 1'
#
loop_
_entity.id
_entity.type
_entity.pdbx_description
1 polymer ?
#
loop_
_entity_poly.entity_id
_entity_poly.type
_entity_poly.pdbx_seq_one_letter_code
_entity_poly.pdbx_strand_id
1 'polypeptide(L)'
;MSIEINKLQLGYQDKTIVRDLSLTFPSNQIIALIGPNGCGKSTTLKAVARLLKPRLGTITHKGKDIWQSTPKEYAKQLAFLPQQHLVPEGIKVRELIAYGRSPYLNLWGKLSDKDEQLVAWAMEQTHTAELAEHLVSDLSGGQQQRVFLAMTLAQDAELVLLDEPTTYLDLNRQAELMGMMRQMQQNGKTVITVLH
;
A
#
# COMPACT_ATOMS: atom_id res chain seq x y z
N MET A 1 13.86 -12.58 -0.13
CA MET A 1 12.69 -13.44 -0.44
C MET A 1 11.73 -12.64 -1.28
N SER A 2 11.21 -13.20 -2.38
CA SER A 2 10.56 -12.49 -3.47
C SER A 2 9.03 -12.69 -3.45
N ILE A 3 8.32 -11.79 -4.14
CA ILE A 3 6.99 -12.08 -4.66
C ILE A 3 7.17 -12.75 -6.01
N GLU A 4 6.57 -13.90 -6.21
CA GLU A 4 6.61 -14.63 -7.47
C GLU A 4 5.20 -14.77 -8.02
N ILE A 5 5.05 -14.39 -9.27
CA ILE A 5 3.81 -14.49 -10.04
C ILE A 5 4.06 -15.54 -11.13
N ASN A 6 3.19 -16.55 -11.23
CA ASN A 6 3.33 -17.62 -12.18
C ASN A 6 2.03 -17.80 -12.99
N LYS A 7 2.12 -17.62 -14.32
CA LYS A 7 1.04 -17.79 -15.31
C LYS A 7 -0.28 -17.14 -14.89
N LEU A 8 -0.18 -15.91 -14.37
CA LEU A 8 -1.30 -15.20 -13.79
C LEU A 8 -2.27 -14.70 -14.85
N GLN A 9 -3.56 -14.99 -14.65
CA GLN A 9 -4.65 -14.42 -15.43
C GLN A 9 -5.57 -13.62 -14.51
N LEU A 10 -5.77 -12.32 -14.83
CA LEU A 10 -6.61 -11.41 -14.07
C LEU A 10 -7.67 -10.76 -14.96
N GLY A 11 -8.79 -10.41 -14.36
CA GLY A 11 -9.86 -9.70 -15.06
C GLY A 11 -11.05 -9.41 -14.17
N TYR A 12 -11.98 -8.62 -14.72
CA TYR A 12 -13.24 -8.26 -14.08
C TYR A 12 -14.39 -8.77 -14.94
N GLN A 13 -15.40 -9.36 -14.32
CA GLN A 13 -16.52 -9.98 -15.02
C GLN A 13 -16.00 -10.85 -16.19
N ASP A 14 -16.39 -10.60 -17.42
CA ASP A 14 -15.96 -11.38 -18.59
C ASP A 14 -14.70 -10.85 -19.29
N LYS A 15 -14.19 -9.68 -18.84
CA LYS A 15 -13.03 -9.04 -19.48
C LYS A 15 -11.72 -9.50 -18.82
N THR A 16 -10.83 -10.14 -19.59
CA THR A 16 -9.47 -10.44 -19.18
C THR A 16 -8.58 -9.22 -19.41
N ILE A 17 -7.87 -8.79 -18.38
CA ILE A 17 -6.94 -7.63 -18.39
C ILE A 17 -5.49 -8.10 -18.49
N VAL A 18 -5.11 -9.09 -17.69
CA VAL A 18 -3.76 -9.67 -17.69
C VAL A 18 -3.85 -11.11 -18.11
N ARG A 19 -2.98 -11.53 -19.04
CA ARG A 19 -2.92 -12.89 -19.56
C ARG A 19 -1.52 -13.43 -19.41
N ASP A 20 -1.42 -14.64 -18.85
CA ASP A 20 -0.18 -15.42 -18.75
C ASP A 20 1.03 -14.62 -18.23
N LEU A 21 0.82 -13.81 -17.18
CA LEU A 21 1.88 -13.01 -16.57
C LEU A 21 2.72 -13.89 -15.64
N SER A 22 4.01 -13.96 -15.93
CA SER A 22 4.99 -14.58 -15.03
C SER A 22 6.11 -13.60 -14.76
N LEU A 23 6.33 -13.26 -13.50
CA LEU A 23 7.37 -12.34 -13.10
C LEU A 23 7.74 -12.49 -11.63
N THR A 24 8.94 -12.07 -11.27
CA THR A 24 9.45 -12.07 -9.90
C THR A 24 9.83 -10.66 -9.47
N PHE A 25 9.34 -10.25 -8.30
CA PHE A 25 9.77 -9.03 -7.63
C PHE A 25 10.79 -9.39 -6.55
N PRO A 26 12.06 -9.02 -6.71
CA PRO A 26 13.09 -9.28 -5.71
C PRO A 26 12.83 -8.48 -4.43
N SER A 27 13.28 -9.02 -3.28
CA SER A 27 13.16 -8.32 -1.98
C SER A 27 14.16 -7.19 -1.84
N ASN A 28 13.86 -6.28 -0.88
CA ASN A 28 14.72 -5.17 -0.51
C ASN A 28 15.06 -4.24 -1.67
N GLN A 29 14.13 -4.06 -2.59
CA GLN A 29 14.27 -3.21 -3.75
C GLN A 29 13.06 -2.28 -3.92
N ILE A 30 13.29 -1.19 -4.65
CA ILE A 30 12.24 -0.35 -5.20
C ILE A 30 12.03 -0.80 -6.64
N ILE A 31 10.81 -1.22 -6.97
CA ILE A 31 10.45 -1.74 -8.28
C ILE A 31 9.34 -0.85 -8.85
N ALA A 32 9.60 -0.24 -10.01
CA ALA A 32 8.61 0.56 -10.72
C ALA A 32 7.95 -0.25 -11.83
N LEU A 33 6.62 -0.31 -11.84
CA LEU A 33 5.83 -0.82 -12.94
C LEU A 33 5.50 0.33 -13.88
N ILE A 34 6.05 0.28 -15.09
CA ILE A 34 5.88 1.31 -16.12
C ILE A 34 5.19 0.68 -17.33
N GLY A 35 4.36 1.42 -18.01
CA GLY A 35 3.67 0.98 -19.21
C GLY A 35 2.42 1.80 -19.52
N PRO A 36 1.77 1.60 -20.68
CA PRO A 36 0.59 2.37 -21.07
C PRO A 36 -0.59 2.15 -20.13
N ASN A 37 -1.55 3.09 -20.15
CA ASN A 37 -2.78 2.97 -19.38
C ASN A 37 -3.57 1.74 -19.82
N GLY A 38 -4.18 1.05 -18.85
CA GLY A 38 -4.98 -0.14 -19.11
C GLY A 38 -4.19 -1.43 -19.36
N CYS A 39 -2.84 -1.44 -19.32
CA CYS A 39 -2.06 -2.67 -19.52
C CYS A 39 -2.06 -3.63 -18.31
N GLY A 40 -2.74 -3.28 -17.20
CA GLY A 40 -2.93 -4.19 -16.07
C GLY A 40 -2.02 -3.96 -14.86
N LYS A 41 -1.24 -2.85 -14.80
CA LYS A 41 -0.35 -2.53 -13.67
C LYS A 41 -1.09 -2.53 -12.33
N SER A 42 -2.08 -1.65 -12.17
CA SER A 42 -2.91 -1.55 -10.95
C SER A 42 -3.70 -2.84 -10.69
N THR A 43 -4.14 -3.54 -11.73
CA THR A 43 -4.83 -4.84 -11.61
C THR A 43 -3.89 -5.89 -11.01
N THR A 44 -2.62 -5.89 -11.43
CA THR A 44 -1.59 -6.78 -10.87
C THR A 44 -1.30 -6.44 -9.41
N LEU A 45 -1.15 -5.14 -9.06
CA LEU A 45 -0.97 -4.74 -7.66
C LEU A 45 -2.17 -5.16 -6.79
N LYS A 46 -3.40 -4.97 -7.27
CA LYS A 46 -4.62 -5.43 -6.56
C LYS A 46 -4.64 -6.95 -6.34
N ALA A 47 -4.13 -7.73 -7.29
CA ALA A 47 -4.01 -9.18 -7.12
C ALA A 47 -2.97 -9.54 -6.06
N VAL A 48 -1.79 -8.88 -6.07
CA VAL A 48 -0.77 -9.04 -5.01
C VAL A 48 -1.31 -8.59 -3.65
N ALA A 49 -2.11 -7.51 -3.60
CA ALA A 49 -2.77 -7.05 -2.38
C ALA A 49 -3.95 -7.94 -1.91
N ARG A 50 -4.27 -9.03 -2.63
CA ARG A 50 -5.42 -9.92 -2.40
C ARG A 50 -6.79 -9.24 -2.52
N LEU A 51 -6.86 -8.10 -3.21
CA LEU A 51 -8.11 -7.40 -3.52
C LEU A 51 -8.78 -7.92 -4.80
N LEU A 52 -8.03 -8.66 -5.61
CA LEU A 52 -8.53 -9.33 -6.81
C LEU A 52 -8.02 -10.77 -6.86
N LYS A 53 -8.93 -11.73 -6.81
CA LYS A 53 -8.55 -13.15 -6.91
C LYS A 53 -8.19 -13.49 -8.36
N PRO A 54 -7.04 -14.15 -8.60
CA PRO A 54 -6.68 -14.64 -9.93
C PRO A 54 -7.71 -15.64 -10.48
N ARG A 55 -7.93 -15.60 -11.79
CA ARG A 55 -8.70 -16.65 -12.50
C ARG A 55 -7.86 -17.89 -12.70
N LEU A 56 -6.59 -17.70 -13.07
CA LEU A 56 -5.58 -18.75 -13.24
C LEU A 56 -4.24 -18.25 -12.70
N GLY A 57 -3.34 -19.19 -12.43
CA GLY A 57 -2.01 -18.92 -11.94
C GLY A 57 -1.94 -18.75 -10.42
N THR A 58 -0.75 -18.46 -9.93
CA THR A 58 -0.46 -18.34 -8.50
C THR A 58 0.39 -17.10 -8.20
N ILE A 59 0.22 -16.58 -6.99
CA ILE A 59 1.08 -15.54 -6.43
C ILE A 59 1.63 -16.08 -5.11
N THR A 60 2.94 -16.11 -4.99
CA THR A 60 3.60 -16.54 -3.76
C THR A 60 4.39 -15.40 -3.13
N HIS A 61 4.42 -15.34 -1.81
CA HIS A 61 5.27 -14.47 -1.01
C HIS A 61 6.09 -15.33 -0.07
N LYS A 62 7.42 -15.21 -0.15
CA LYS A 62 8.35 -16.06 0.63
C LYS A 62 8.11 -17.56 0.40
N GLY A 63 7.78 -17.95 -0.83
CA GLY A 63 7.51 -19.32 -1.23
C GLY A 63 6.17 -19.90 -0.78
N LYS A 64 5.30 -19.08 -0.15
CA LYS A 64 3.95 -19.50 0.26
C LYS A 64 2.90 -18.79 -0.60
N ASP A 65 1.89 -19.52 -1.04
CA ASP A 65 0.74 -18.91 -1.74
C ASP A 65 0.08 -17.89 -0.80
N ILE A 66 -0.08 -16.66 -1.31
CA ILE A 66 -0.64 -15.57 -0.52
C ILE A 66 -2.07 -15.85 -0.05
N TRP A 67 -2.82 -16.69 -0.76
CA TRP A 67 -4.21 -17.05 -0.42
C TRP A 67 -4.32 -18.10 0.69
N GLN A 68 -3.22 -18.76 1.09
CA GLN A 68 -3.19 -19.73 2.19
C GLN A 68 -3.09 -19.06 3.57
N SER A 69 -2.62 -17.81 3.65
CA SER A 69 -2.57 -17.06 4.90
C SER A 69 -3.94 -16.49 5.26
N THR A 70 -4.22 -16.28 6.55
CA THR A 70 -5.40 -15.51 6.94
C THR A 70 -5.28 -14.05 6.47
N PRO A 71 -6.40 -13.34 6.24
CA PRO A 71 -6.34 -11.92 5.86
C PRO A 71 -5.54 -11.07 6.85
N LYS A 72 -5.69 -11.31 8.15
CA LYS A 72 -4.98 -10.59 9.21
C LYS A 72 -3.46 -10.85 9.17
N GLU A 73 -3.03 -12.08 8.93
CA GLU A 73 -1.61 -12.43 8.82
C GLU A 73 -0.98 -11.80 7.58
N TYR A 74 -1.68 -11.83 6.44
CA TYR A 74 -1.17 -11.22 5.22
C TYR A 74 -1.12 -9.68 5.32
N ALA A 75 -2.12 -9.05 5.97
CA ALA A 75 -2.13 -7.62 6.22
C ALA A 75 -0.99 -7.14 7.13
N LYS A 76 -0.35 -8.00 7.91
CA LYS A 76 0.89 -7.66 8.65
C LYS A 76 2.14 -7.63 7.76
N GLN A 77 2.08 -8.29 6.61
CA GLN A 77 3.22 -8.42 5.70
C GLN A 77 3.17 -7.42 4.55
N LEU A 78 1.99 -6.92 4.20
CA LEU A 78 1.77 -6.07 3.04
C LEU A 78 0.93 -4.85 3.40
N ALA A 79 1.42 -3.67 3.01
CA ALA A 79 0.67 -2.41 3.00
C ALA A 79 0.37 -1.99 1.55
N PHE A 80 -0.80 -1.45 1.30
CA PHE A 80 -1.24 -1.06 -0.03
C PHE A 80 -1.86 0.34 -0.03
N LEU A 81 -1.30 1.23 -0.84
CA LEU A 81 -1.86 2.53 -1.17
C LEU A 81 -2.54 2.44 -2.56
N PRO A 82 -3.86 2.42 -2.65
CA PRO A 82 -4.57 2.41 -3.93
C PRO A 82 -4.55 3.79 -4.60
N GLN A 83 -4.76 3.84 -5.90
CA GLN A 83 -4.85 5.08 -6.68
C GLN A 83 -6.01 5.99 -6.24
N GLN A 84 -7.14 5.40 -5.88
CA GLN A 84 -8.32 6.13 -5.38
C GLN A 84 -8.63 5.70 -3.96
N HIS A 85 -8.96 6.66 -3.12
CA HIS A 85 -9.30 6.46 -1.72
C HIS A 85 -10.77 6.81 -1.47
N LEU A 86 -11.45 5.96 -0.73
CA LEU A 86 -12.73 6.30 -0.15
C LEU A 86 -12.47 6.94 1.21
N VAL A 87 -12.89 8.18 1.36
CA VAL A 87 -12.79 8.90 2.63
C VAL A 87 -14.03 8.57 3.46
N PRO A 88 -13.89 7.90 4.62
CA PRO A 88 -15.02 7.67 5.52
C PRO A 88 -15.53 9.03 6.05
N GLU A 89 -16.84 9.18 6.15
CA GLU A 89 -17.44 10.38 6.73
C GLU A 89 -17.11 10.50 8.23
N GLY A 90 -16.84 11.73 8.66
CA GLY A 90 -16.66 12.07 10.07
C GLY A 90 -15.35 11.54 10.71
N ILE A 91 -14.42 10.97 9.93
CA ILE A 91 -13.15 10.46 10.47
C ILE A 91 -12.09 11.55 10.54
N LYS A 92 -11.37 11.61 11.65
CA LYS A 92 -10.21 12.48 11.82
C LYS A 92 -8.96 11.88 11.19
N VAL A 93 -8.01 12.74 10.81
CA VAL A 93 -6.72 12.35 10.22
C VAL A 93 -6.00 11.31 11.08
N ARG A 94 -5.83 11.58 12.39
CA ARG A 94 -5.16 10.66 13.32
C ARG A 94 -5.85 9.29 13.35
N GLU A 95 -7.17 9.27 13.38
CA GLU A 95 -7.96 8.03 13.42
C GLU A 95 -7.77 7.21 12.14
N LEU A 96 -7.83 7.87 10.97
CA LEU A 96 -7.61 7.18 9.69
C LEU A 96 -6.20 6.59 9.62
N ILE A 97 -5.17 7.34 10.04
CA ILE A 97 -3.79 6.85 10.05
C ILE A 97 -3.65 5.65 11.00
N ALA A 98 -4.31 5.70 12.16
CA ALA A 98 -4.32 4.61 13.13
C ALA A 98 -4.97 3.32 12.57
N TYR A 99 -5.85 3.38 11.57
CA TYR A 99 -6.36 2.19 10.89
C TYR A 99 -5.26 1.37 10.19
N GLY A 100 -4.13 1.98 9.84
CA GLY A 100 -2.95 1.24 9.39
C GLY A 100 -2.47 0.19 10.40
N ARG A 101 -2.77 0.39 11.70
CA ARG A 101 -2.43 -0.56 12.77
C ARG A 101 -3.49 -1.62 13.04
N SER A 102 -4.62 -1.62 12.29
CA SER A 102 -5.72 -2.59 12.48
C SER A 102 -5.27 -4.06 12.53
N PRO A 103 -4.29 -4.53 11.73
CA PRO A 103 -3.83 -5.92 11.81
C PRO A 103 -3.18 -6.30 13.14
N TYR A 104 -2.74 -5.30 13.92
CA TYR A 104 -1.99 -5.48 15.17
C TYR A 104 -2.83 -5.27 16.41
N LEU A 105 -4.07 -4.78 16.28
CA LEU A 105 -4.96 -4.55 17.41
C LEU A 105 -5.12 -5.81 18.27
N ASN A 106 -5.10 -5.60 19.58
CA ASN A 106 -5.36 -6.64 20.57
C ASN A 106 -6.84 -7.09 20.56
N LEU A 107 -7.20 -8.04 21.41
CA LEU A 107 -8.58 -8.54 21.54
C LEU A 107 -9.60 -7.46 21.94
N TRP A 108 -9.12 -6.37 22.55
CA TRP A 108 -9.94 -5.24 23.00
C TRP A 108 -10.00 -4.11 21.98
N GLY A 109 -9.41 -4.30 20.79
CA GLY A 109 -9.36 -3.27 19.73
C GLY A 109 -8.50 -2.05 20.08
N LYS A 110 -7.57 -2.18 21.04
CA LYS A 110 -6.72 -1.06 21.50
C LYS A 110 -5.34 -1.12 20.84
N LEU A 111 -4.81 0.06 20.53
CA LEU A 111 -3.44 0.28 20.13
C LEU A 111 -2.49 0.07 21.32
N SER A 112 -1.30 -0.46 21.06
CA SER A 112 -0.20 -0.48 22.03
C SER A 112 0.58 0.85 21.93
N ASP A 113 1.44 1.14 22.92
CA ASP A 113 2.32 2.30 22.90
C ASP A 113 3.22 2.31 21.65
N LYS A 114 3.66 1.15 21.18
CA LYS A 114 4.39 1.01 19.93
C LYS A 114 3.55 1.41 18.71
N ASP A 115 2.29 1.05 18.67
CA ASP A 115 1.39 1.41 17.58
C ASP A 115 1.15 2.92 17.54
N GLU A 116 0.97 3.56 18.71
CA GLU A 116 0.85 5.01 18.84
C GLU A 116 2.12 5.74 18.35
N GLN A 117 3.30 5.23 18.70
CA GLN A 117 4.57 5.76 18.21
C GLN A 117 4.68 5.66 16.68
N LEU A 118 4.27 4.54 16.08
CA LEU A 118 4.29 4.36 14.63
C LEU A 118 3.29 5.28 13.92
N VAL A 119 2.12 5.52 14.50
CA VAL A 119 1.15 6.50 13.99
C VAL A 119 1.75 7.91 14.03
N ALA A 120 2.32 8.33 15.16
CA ALA A 120 2.94 9.63 15.31
C ALA A 120 4.11 9.81 14.32
N TRP A 121 5.00 8.82 14.24
CA TRP A 121 6.11 8.81 13.29
C TRP A 121 5.62 8.94 11.82
N ALA A 122 4.60 8.19 11.44
CA ALA A 122 4.05 8.25 10.08
C ALA A 122 3.47 9.62 9.76
N MET A 123 2.82 10.26 10.73
CA MET A 123 2.29 11.63 10.60
C MET A 123 3.41 12.66 10.40
N GLU A 124 4.51 12.54 11.13
CA GLU A 124 5.68 13.39 10.96
C GLU A 124 6.31 13.23 9.57
N GLN A 125 6.54 11.98 9.14
CA GLN A 125 7.15 11.68 7.83
C GLN A 125 6.34 12.23 6.65
N THR A 126 5.03 12.38 6.79
CA THR A 126 4.14 12.85 5.73
C THR A 126 3.67 14.29 5.92
N HIS A 127 4.21 15.00 6.93
CA HIS A 127 3.81 16.37 7.28
C HIS A 127 2.29 16.50 7.46
N THR A 128 1.68 15.57 8.20
CA THR A 128 0.24 15.56 8.53
C THR A 128 -0.03 15.71 10.01
N ALA A 129 1.00 15.92 10.84
CA ALA A 129 0.86 16.05 12.30
C ALA A 129 -0.03 17.24 12.71
N GLU A 130 0.11 18.38 12.03
CA GLU A 130 -0.72 19.57 12.27
C GLU A 130 -2.18 19.37 11.89
N LEU A 131 -2.49 18.38 11.06
CA LEU A 131 -3.83 18.06 10.59
C LEU A 131 -4.53 17.00 11.44
N ALA A 132 -3.91 16.50 12.51
CA ALA A 132 -4.34 15.35 13.29
C ALA A 132 -5.82 15.35 13.68
N GLU A 133 -6.33 16.51 14.11
CA GLU A 133 -7.70 16.69 14.58
C GLU A 133 -8.69 17.14 13.50
N HIS A 134 -8.22 17.43 12.26
CA HIS A 134 -9.08 17.80 11.16
C HIS A 134 -9.84 16.58 10.62
N LEU A 135 -11.02 16.81 10.06
CA LEU A 135 -11.74 15.79 9.31
C LEU A 135 -11.03 15.56 7.97
N VAL A 136 -10.89 14.30 7.57
CA VAL A 136 -10.23 13.95 6.30
C VAL A 136 -11.02 14.50 5.11
N SER A 137 -12.35 14.61 5.22
CA SER A 137 -13.23 15.22 4.20
C SER A 137 -12.92 16.68 3.89
N ASP A 138 -12.37 17.42 4.86
CA ASP A 138 -12.13 18.85 4.75
C ASP A 138 -10.77 19.18 4.12
N LEU A 139 -9.96 18.15 3.87
CA LEU A 139 -8.62 18.28 3.33
C LEU A 139 -8.61 18.40 1.80
N SER A 140 -7.63 19.13 1.27
CA SER A 140 -7.33 19.12 -0.17
C SER A 140 -6.89 17.72 -0.64
N GLY A 141 -7.02 17.43 -1.95
CA GLY A 141 -6.62 16.14 -2.51
C GLY A 141 -5.17 15.75 -2.20
N GLY A 142 -4.23 16.71 -2.25
CA GLY A 142 -2.83 16.47 -1.90
C GLY A 142 -2.62 16.20 -0.40
N GLN A 143 -3.41 16.85 0.49
CA GLN A 143 -3.39 16.53 1.92
C GLN A 143 -3.97 15.15 2.19
N GLN A 144 -5.10 14.80 1.57
CA GLN A 144 -5.69 13.45 1.67
C GLN A 144 -4.69 12.38 1.21
N GLN A 145 -4.00 12.59 0.08
CA GLN A 145 -2.97 11.67 -0.42
C GLN A 145 -1.88 11.41 0.63
N ARG A 146 -1.40 12.47 1.31
CA ARG A 146 -0.40 12.34 2.37
C ARG A 146 -0.94 11.59 3.59
N VAL A 147 -2.20 11.79 3.96
CA VAL A 147 -2.84 11.06 5.06
C VAL A 147 -2.94 9.57 4.74
N PHE A 148 -3.36 9.19 3.53
CA PHE A 148 -3.39 7.78 3.12
C PHE A 148 -1.99 7.16 3.02
N LEU A 149 -1.00 7.95 2.59
CA LEU A 149 0.41 7.52 2.63
C LEU A 149 0.85 7.29 4.08
N ALA A 150 0.52 8.20 5.01
CA ALA A 150 0.79 8.04 6.43
C ALA A 150 0.16 6.75 7.00
N MET A 151 -1.10 6.47 6.67
CA MET A 151 -1.77 5.21 7.05
C MET A 151 -1.00 3.99 6.54
N THR A 152 -0.52 4.03 5.29
CA THR A 152 0.29 2.96 4.68
C THR A 152 1.63 2.79 5.40
N LEU A 153 2.29 3.90 5.76
CA LEU A 153 3.54 3.89 6.53
C LEU A 153 3.35 3.35 7.95
N ALA A 154 2.28 3.79 8.63
CA ALA A 154 1.96 3.37 9.98
C ALA A 154 1.75 1.86 10.10
N GLN A 155 1.32 1.19 9.04
CA GLN A 155 1.17 -0.27 9.00
C GLN A 155 2.49 -1.01 9.21
N ASP A 156 3.63 -0.40 8.86
CA ASP A 156 5.00 -0.91 9.05
C ASP A 156 5.23 -2.31 8.42
N ALA A 157 4.61 -2.56 7.28
CA ALA A 157 4.76 -3.81 6.56
C ALA A 157 6.11 -3.90 5.83
N GLU A 158 6.59 -5.13 5.59
CA GLU A 158 7.83 -5.39 4.84
C GLU A 158 7.67 -5.22 3.32
N LEU A 159 6.46 -5.40 2.81
CA LEU A 159 6.09 -5.20 1.41
C LEU A 159 5.12 -4.03 1.31
N VAL A 160 5.50 -3.01 0.55
CA VAL A 160 4.69 -1.80 0.34
C VAL A 160 4.34 -1.69 -1.14
N LEU A 161 3.06 -1.64 -1.43
CA LEU A 161 2.53 -1.44 -2.78
C LEU A 161 1.95 -0.03 -2.90
N LEU A 162 2.37 0.71 -3.92
CA LEU A 162 1.94 2.08 -4.17
C LEU A 162 1.39 2.19 -5.59
N ASP A 163 0.09 2.44 -5.72
CA ASP A 163 -0.58 2.58 -7.01
C ASP A 163 -0.74 4.07 -7.35
N GLU A 164 0.12 4.58 -8.23
CA GLU A 164 0.20 6.00 -8.64
C GLU A 164 0.30 6.98 -7.45
N PRO A 165 1.25 6.81 -6.54
CA PRO A 165 1.31 7.60 -5.31
C PRO A 165 1.66 9.06 -5.53
N THR A 166 2.11 9.43 -6.73
CA THR A 166 2.49 10.81 -7.10
C THR A 166 1.33 11.66 -7.60
N THR A 167 0.15 11.06 -7.82
CA THR A 167 -1.05 11.78 -8.24
C THR A 167 -1.43 12.85 -7.22
N TYR A 168 -1.76 14.06 -7.68
CA TYR A 168 -2.07 15.24 -6.86
C TYR A 168 -0.91 15.81 -6.03
N LEU A 169 0.33 15.32 -6.19
CA LEU A 169 1.51 15.88 -5.52
C LEU A 169 2.29 16.81 -6.45
N ASP A 170 2.74 17.95 -5.91
CA ASP A 170 3.69 18.82 -6.56
C ASP A 170 5.10 18.18 -6.63
N LEU A 171 6.01 18.77 -7.42
CA LEU A 171 7.36 18.24 -7.65
C LEU A 171 8.16 18.05 -6.35
N ASN A 172 8.02 18.96 -5.38
CA ASN A 172 8.73 18.86 -4.11
C ASN A 172 8.24 17.64 -3.32
N ARG A 173 6.92 17.45 -3.26
CA ARG A 173 6.28 16.31 -2.58
C ARG A 173 6.57 14.99 -3.27
N GLN A 174 6.68 14.98 -4.61
CA GLN A 174 7.14 13.81 -5.34
C GLN A 174 8.58 13.43 -4.97
N ALA A 175 9.49 14.42 -4.83
CA ALA A 175 10.86 14.19 -4.40
C ALA A 175 10.92 13.64 -2.95
N GLU A 176 10.12 14.18 -2.03
CA GLU A 176 9.98 13.67 -0.66
C GLU A 176 9.51 12.21 -0.65
N LEU A 177 8.48 11.87 -1.45
CA LEU A 177 8.00 10.49 -1.58
C LEU A 177 9.09 9.55 -2.08
N MET A 178 9.90 9.97 -3.07
CA MET A 178 11.06 9.18 -3.54
C MET A 178 12.09 8.97 -2.43
N GLY A 179 12.34 10.00 -1.60
CA GLY A 179 13.17 9.89 -0.41
C GLY A 179 12.64 8.88 0.59
N MET A 180 11.34 8.91 0.89
CA MET A 180 10.69 7.94 1.78
C MET A 180 10.79 6.50 1.23
N MET A 181 10.56 6.28 -0.06
CA MET A 181 10.72 4.95 -0.66
C MET A 181 12.16 4.43 -0.54
N ARG A 182 13.18 5.30 -0.73
CA ARG A 182 14.58 4.93 -0.52
C ARG A 182 14.86 4.56 0.94
N GLN A 183 14.33 5.33 1.88
CA GLN A 183 14.48 5.03 3.31
C GLN A 183 13.81 3.69 3.67
N MET A 184 12.62 3.41 3.15
CA MET A 184 11.97 2.11 3.32
C MET A 184 12.86 0.97 2.81
N GLN A 185 13.43 1.12 1.61
CA GLN A 185 14.31 0.11 1.00
C GLN A 185 15.59 -0.08 1.83
N GLN A 186 16.22 0.99 2.32
CA GLN A 186 17.38 0.91 3.20
C GLN A 186 17.08 0.20 4.52
N ASN A 187 15.84 0.32 5.01
CA ASN A 187 15.32 -0.41 6.18
C ASN A 187 14.86 -1.84 5.86
N GLY A 188 15.26 -2.39 4.69
CA GLY A 188 15.00 -3.77 4.30
C GLY A 188 13.59 -4.03 3.74
N LYS A 189 12.78 -2.99 3.49
CA LYS A 189 11.46 -3.15 2.89
C LYS A 189 11.54 -3.29 1.37
N THR A 190 10.56 -3.97 0.79
CA THR A 190 10.34 -4.04 -0.66
C THR A 190 9.23 -3.06 -1.03
N VAL A 191 9.49 -2.19 -1.99
CA VAL A 191 8.50 -1.23 -2.48
C VAL A 191 8.20 -1.51 -3.95
N ILE A 192 6.93 -1.77 -4.27
CA ILE A 192 6.48 -1.92 -5.67
C ILE A 192 5.54 -0.76 -5.95
N THR A 193 5.86 0.04 -6.95
CA THR A 193 5.09 1.23 -7.29
C THR A 193 4.70 1.26 -8.76
N VAL A 194 3.50 1.75 -9.05
CA VAL A 194 3.08 2.14 -10.40
C VAL A 194 3.41 3.61 -10.58
N LEU A 195 4.14 3.91 -11.64
CA LEU A 195 4.48 5.28 -12.03
C LEU A 195 4.03 5.55 -13.47
N HIS A 196 3.75 6.79 -13.77
CA HIS A 196 3.45 7.31 -15.11
C HIS A 196 4.51 8.26 -15.60
#